data_73c3a0a4ff9bc35848c5b9db8fde020c
#
_entry.id   73c3a0a4ff9bc35848c5b9db8fde020c
#
_cell.length_a   1.000
_cell.length_b   1.000
_cell.length_c   1.000
_cell.angle_alpha   90.00
_cell.angle_beta   90.00
_cell.angle_gamma   90.00
#
_symmetry.space_group_name_H-M   'P 1'
#
loop_
_entity.id
_entity.type
_entity.pdbx_description
1 polymer ?
#
loop_
_entity_poly.entity_id
_entity_poly.type
_entity_poly.pdbx_seq_one_letter_code
_entity_poly.pdbx_strand_id
1 'polypeptide(L)'
;MNRMYFAAATAMLAGAYALAAQPPTPTAGVPHTVHGELILFQFTNYDGDDWTVEGAKSTVHTDWNIRSVAVHPGDRWQICARSRFRDPCIILDRSVPDATMIGIDTQIGSARPAPEPAAPTPSG
;
A
#
# COMPACT_ATOMS: atom_id res chain seq x y z
N MET A 1 33.21 19.92 50.45
CA MET A 1 32.73 19.74 50.18
C MET A 1 32.01 19.52 49.42
N ASN A 2 31.79 19.35 49.16
CA ASN A 2 31.07 19.07 48.55
C ASN A 2 30.51 18.89 47.72
N ARG A 3 30.44 18.76 47.43
CA ARG A 3 29.92 18.53 46.68
C ARG A 3 29.42 18.17 45.86
N MET A 4 29.25 17.97 45.43
CA MET A 4 28.79 17.59 44.75
C MET A 4 28.18 17.15 44.08
N TYR A 5 28.03 16.98 43.87
CA TYR A 5 27.48 16.49 43.33
C TYR A 5 26.78 16.27 42.65
N PHE A 6 26.54 16.21 42.34
CA PHE A 6 25.81 15.95 41.76
C PHE A 6 25.38 15.77 40.95
N ALA A 7 25.41 15.77 40.81
CA ALA A 7 25.03 15.57 40.14
C ALA A 7 24.57 15.07 39.48
N ALA A 8 24.42 14.84 39.18
CA ALA A 8 23.96 14.33 38.53
C ALA A 8 23.25 13.83 38.05
N ALA A 9 23.14 13.69 38.00
CA ALA A 9 22.50 13.16 37.56
C ALA A 9 21.78 13.07 36.96
N THR A 10 21.59 13.18 36.74
CA THR A 10 20.84 13.05 36.25
C THR A 10 20.55 12.97 35.32
N ALA A 11 20.57 13.07 34.94
CA ALA A 11 20.26 12.97 34.08
C ALA A 11 19.96 12.24 33.45
N MET A 12 19.97 11.87 33.36
CA MET A 12 19.59 11.21 32.81
C MET A 12 18.75 10.86 32.57
N LEU A 13 18.57 10.88 32.53
CA LEU A 13 17.75 10.46 32.33
C LEU A 13 17.29 10.57 31.55
N ALA A 14 17.31 10.88 31.37
CA ALA A 14 16.81 11.15 30.78
C ALA A 14 16.75 10.65 29.77
N GLY A 15 17.02 10.78 29.27
CA GLY A 15 16.87 10.51 28.24
C GLY A 15 16.39 9.45 27.99
N ALA A 16 16.67 8.94 28.39
CA ALA A 16 16.34 7.87 28.27
C ALA A 16 15.07 7.73 27.88
N TYR A 17 14.43 7.87 27.95
CA TYR A 17 13.31 7.66 27.72
C TYR A 17 12.87 7.85 26.61
N ALA A 18 13.22 8.53 26.32
CA ALA A 18 12.72 8.83 25.23
C ALA A 18 12.67 7.78 24.40
N LEU A 19 13.45 7.26 24.34
CA LEU A 19 13.58 6.45 23.41
C LEU A 19 12.75 5.43 23.46
N ALA A 20 12.66 4.95 24.15
CA ALA A 20 12.01 3.87 24.17
C ALA A 20 10.66 3.95 23.75
N ALA A 21 10.18 4.92 23.69
CA ALA A 21 8.87 4.96 23.45
C ALA A 21 8.44 4.78 22.09
N GLN A 22 9.21 4.41 21.22
CA GLN A 22 8.83 4.33 19.91
C GLN A 22 7.95 3.17 19.69
N PRO A 23 6.73 3.35 19.41
CA PRO A 23 5.88 2.21 19.14
C PRO A 23 6.21 1.61 17.81
N PRO A 24 6.12 0.38 17.71
CA PRO A 24 6.32 -0.25 16.43
C PRO A 24 5.19 0.13 15.52
N THR A 25 5.45 0.17 14.31
CA THR A 25 4.47 0.49 13.38
C THR A 25 4.13 -0.73 12.71
N PRO A 26 3.24 -1.39 13.10
CA PRO A 26 2.88 -2.63 12.55
C PRO A 26 2.66 -2.55 11.11
N THR A 27 1.66 -2.37 10.60
CA THR A 27 1.47 -2.43 9.19
C THR A 27 2.13 -1.28 8.58
N ALA A 28 3.25 -1.00 9.05
CA ALA A 28 3.97 0.09 8.54
C ALA A 28 4.10 -0.03 7.10
N GLY A 29 3.99 0.98 6.43
CA GLY A 29 4.22 0.97 5.03
C GLY A 29 2.97 1.04 4.20
N VAL A 30 1.87 0.51 4.63
CA VAL A 30 0.67 0.60 3.79
C VAL A 30 0.14 2.02 3.91
N PRO A 31 0.13 2.78 2.82
CA PRO A 31 -0.32 4.16 2.90
C PRO A 31 -1.81 4.24 3.12
N HIS A 32 -2.21 5.38 3.60
CA HIS A 32 -3.63 5.63 3.79
C HIS A 32 -4.33 5.71 2.44
N THR A 33 -5.42 5.00 2.31
CA THR A 33 -6.20 5.02 1.08
C THR A 33 -7.64 5.36 1.43
N VAL A 34 -8.38 5.79 0.42
CA VAL A 34 -9.81 6.00 0.61
C VAL A 34 -10.56 5.07 -0.31
N HIS A 35 -11.82 4.85 0.01
CA HIS A 35 -12.66 3.98 -0.80
C HIS A 35 -12.70 4.50 -2.24
N GLY A 36 -12.52 3.61 -3.17
CA GLY A 36 -12.54 3.96 -4.59
C GLY A 36 -11.22 4.35 -5.18
N GLU A 37 -10.16 4.31 -4.40
CA GLU A 37 -8.82 4.63 -4.87
C GLU A 37 -7.94 3.41 -4.94
N LEU A 38 -7.11 3.38 -5.96
CA LEU A 38 -6.05 2.40 -6.10
C LEU A 38 -4.75 3.17 -6.27
N ILE A 39 -3.74 2.88 -5.49
CA ILE A 39 -2.47 3.57 -5.62
C ILE A 39 -1.42 2.58 -6.08
N LEU A 40 -0.77 2.92 -7.19
CA LEU A 40 0.28 2.09 -7.77
C LEU A 40 1.62 2.71 -7.41
N PHE A 41 2.59 1.88 -7.06
CA PHE A 41 3.89 2.36 -6.64
C PHE A 41 5.01 1.77 -7.48
N GLN A 42 6.04 2.56 -7.66
CA GLN A 42 7.17 2.21 -8.49
C GLN A 42 8.05 1.12 -7.87
N PHE A 43 8.19 1.15 -6.55
CA PHE A 43 9.03 0.19 -5.85
C PHE A 43 8.23 -0.64 -4.88
N THR A 44 8.84 -1.68 -4.36
CA THR A 44 8.18 -2.52 -3.37
C THR A 44 7.95 -1.73 -2.09
N ASN A 45 7.09 -2.25 -1.26
CA ASN A 45 6.79 -1.63 0.03
C ASN A 45 6.27 -0.21 -0.09
N TYR A 46 5.49 0.06 -1.13
CA TYR A 46 4.79 1.33 -1.32
C TYR A 46 5.74 2.52 -1.37
N ASP A 47 6.83 2.36 -2.09
CA ASP A 47 7.88 3.35 -2.16
C ASP A 47 8.05 3.85 -3.59
N GLY A 48 8.73 4.97 -3.73
CA GLY A 48 8.98 5.56 -5.04
C GLY A 48 7.82 6.39 -5.53
N ASP A 49 7.81 6.63 -6.83
CA ASP A 49 6.73 7.39 -7.43
C ASP A 49 5.43 6.62 -7.34
N ASP A 50 4.33 7.34 -7.33
CA ASP A 50 3.04 6.70 -7.24
C ASP A 50 2.11 7.27 -8.29
N TRP A 51 1.04 6.54 -8.51
CA TRP A 51 -0.03 6.94 -9.43
C TRP A 51 -1.34 6.53 -8.80
N THR A 52 -2.21 7.47 -8.57
CA THR A 52 -3.51 7.19 -7.96
C THR A 52 -4.56 7.05 -9.04
N VAL A 53 -5.28 5.96 -8.99
CA VAL A 53 -6.37 5.69 -9.90
C VAL A 53 -7.66 5.88 -9.12
N GLU A 54 -8.51 6.75 -9.60
CA GLU A 54 -9.80 7.01 -8.96
C GLU A 54 -10.90 6.58 -9.91
N GLY A 55 -11.57 5.49 -9.57
CA GLY A 55 -12.59 4.96 -10.44
C GLY A 55 -12.00 4.22 -11.63
N ALA A 56 -12.82 3.92 -12.58
CA ALA A 56 -12.38 3.16 -13.75
C ALA A 56 -11.49 4.00 -14.65
N LYS A 57 -10.38 3.42 -15.07
CA LYS A 57 -9.44 4.08 -15.94
C LYS A 57 -9.12 3.14 -17.09
N SER A 58 -9.62 3.43 -18.26
CA SER A 58 -9.38 2.56 -19.41
C SER A 58 -7.96 2.65 -19.92
N THR A 59 -7.21 3.65 -19.50
CA THR A 59 -5.81 3.76 -19.87
C THR A 59 -5.02 4.28 -18.68
N VAL A 60 -4.08 3.48 -18.24
CA VAL A 60 -3.13 3.86 -17.20
C VAL A 60 -1.76 3.84 -17.85
N HIS A 61 -1.02 4.90 -17.67
CA HIS A 61 0.27 5.00 -18.33
C HIS A 61 1.31 5.50 -17.33
N THR A 62 1.93 4.58 -16.63
CA THR A 62 3.07 4.92 -15.80
C THR A 62 4.33 4.72 -16.63
N ASP A 63 5.37 5.45 -16.30
CA ASP A 63 6.62 5.26 -17.01
C ASP A 63 7.50 4.22 -16.35
N TRP A 64 6.94 3.47 -15.44
CA TRP A 64 7.68 2.48 -14.67
C TRP A 64 6.80 1.27 -14.40
N ASN A 65 7.46 0.17 -14.07
CA ASN A 65 6.75 -1.05 -13.73
C ASN A 65 6.16 -0.93 -12.34
N ILE A 66 5.02 -1.56 -12.15
CA ILE A 66 4.34 -1.53 -10.86
C ILE A 66 5.00 -2.56 -9.95
N ARG A 67 5.38 -2.14 -8.76
CA ARG A 67 6.01 -3.05 -7.82
C ARG A 67 5.25 -3.21 -6.52
N SER A 68 4.38 -2.29 -6.18
CA SER A 68 3.47 -2.46 -5.05
C SER A 68 2.19 -1.70 -5.31
N VAL A 69 1.14 -2.10 -4.64
CA VAL A 69 -0.19 -1.56 -4.88
C VAL A 69 -0.92 -1.42 -3.56
N ALA A 70 -1.51 -0.28 -3.31
CA ALA A 70 -2.30 -0.06 -2.12
C ALA A 70 -3.77 -0.03 -2.48
N VAL A 71 -4.54 -0.85 -1.78
CA VAL A 71 -5.98 -0.99 -2.00
C VAL A 71 -6.68 -0.70 -0.68
N HIS A 72 -7.73 0.10 -0.74
CA HIS A 72 -8.49 0.40 0.47
C HIS A 72 -9.15 -0.87 0.99
N PRO A 73 -9.13 -1.10 2.30
CA PRO A 73 -9.74 -2.31 2.84
C PRO A 73 -11.20 -2.43 2.41
N GLY A 74 -11.55 -3.59 1.94
CA GLY A 74 -12.90 -3.85 1.45
C GLY A 74 -13.10 -3.58 -0.02
N ASP A 75 -12.19 -2.88 -0.65
CA ASP A 75 -12.31 -2.63 -2.08
C ASP A 75 -11.73 -3.79 -2.87
N ARG A 76 -12.21 -3.93 -4.08
CA ARG A 76 -11.68 -4.88 -5.04
C ARG A 76 -11.43 -4.18 -6.34
N TRP A 77 -10.31 -4.49 -6.96
CA TRP A 77 -9.92 -3.85 -8.21
C TRP A 77 -9.55 -4.89 -9.24
N GLN A 78 -9.91 -4.61 -10.49
CA GLN A 78 -9.43 -5.40 -11.62
C GLN A 78 -8.32 -4.61 -12.28
N ILE A 79 -7.17 -5.22 -12.40
CA ILE A 79 -6.01 -4.60 -13.00
C ILE A 79 -5.64 -5.41 -14.22
N CYS A 80 -5.49 -4.75 -15.34
CA CYS A 80 -5.22 -5.41 -16.62
C CYS A 80 -3.93 -4.91 -17.23
N ALA A 81 -3.20 -5.79 -17.86
CA ALA A 81 -1.93 -5.43 -18.47
C ALA A 81 -2.14 -4.53 -19.67
N ARG A 82 -3.27 -4.61 -20.31
CA ARG A 82 -3.54 -3.82 -21.51
C ARG A 82 -4.60 -2.78 -21.22
N SER A 83 -4.65 -1.78 -22.07
CA SER A 83 -5.69 -0.77 -21.98
C SER A 83 -7.06 -1.38 -22.29
N ARG A 84 -8.08 -0.67 -21.88
CA ARG A 84 -9.47 -1.04 -22.14
C ARG A 84 -9.84 -2.36 -21.50
N PHE A 85 -9.25 -2.65 -20.33
CA PHE A 85 -9.59 -3.80 -19.52
C PHE A 85 -9.43 -5.12 -20.26
N ARG A 86 -8.41 -5.21 -21.11
CA ARG A 86 -8.14 -6.43 -21.86
C ARG A 86 -7.14 -7.30 -21.12
N ASP A 87 -7.33 -8.60 -21.27
CA ASP A 87 -6.48 -9.58 -20.62
C ASP A 87 -5.00 -9.41 -20.99
N PRO A 88 -4.13 -9.85 -20.11
CA PRO A 88 -4.42 -10.52 -18.86
C PRO A 88 -4.83 -9.55 -17.77
N CYS A 89 -5.76 -9.98 -16.96
CA CYS A 89 -6.25 -9.18 -15.84
C CYS A 89 -6.21 -10.01 -14.55
N ILE A 90 -6.08 -9.32 -13.43
CA ILE A 90 -6.15 -9.96 -12.13
C ILE A 90 -7.05 -9.15 -11.24
N ILE A 91 -7.53 -9.78 -10.19
CA ILE A 91 -8.36 -9.12 -9.19
C ILE A 91 -7.56 -8.96 -7.92
N LEU A 92 -7.54 -7.73 -7.40
CA LEU A 92 -6.88 -7.44 -6.13
C LEU A 92 -7.94 -7.06 -5.11
N ASP A 93 -7.86 -7.66 -3.95
CA ASP A 93 -8.77 -7.31 -2.85
C ASP A 93 -8.00 -6.85 -1.63
N ARG A 94 -6.72 -6.60 -1.75
CA ARG A 94 -5.90 -6.17 -0.64
C ARG A 94 -4.66 -5.47 -1.18
N SER A 95 -4.00 -4.72 -0.31
CA SER A 95 -2.72 -4.13 -0.67
C SER A 95 -1.66 -5.20 -0.82
N VAL A 96 -0.74 -4.98 -1.74
CA VAL A 96 0.31 -5.95 -2.07
C VAL A 96 1.65 -5.22 -2.01
N PRO A 97 2.52 -5.60 -1.07
CA PRO A 97 3.81 -4.92 -0.95
C PRO A 97 4.81 -5.32 -2.02
N ASP A 98 4.57 -6.41 -2.70
CA ASP A 98 5.45 -6.85 -3.79
C ASP A 98 4.60 -7.46 -4.88
N ALA A 99 4.39 -6.70 -5.92
CA ALA A 99 3.48 -7.09 -6.99
C ALA A 99 3.98 -8.31 -7.76
N THR A 100 5.27 -8.60 -7.71
CA THR A 100 5.74 -9.79 -8.40
C THR A 100 5.20 -11.06 -7.76
N MET A 101 4.80 -11.00 -6.50
CA MET A 101 4.24 -12.17 -5.84
C MET A 101 2.87 -12.53 -6.38
N ILE A 102 2.22 -11.63 -7.08
CA ILE A 102 0.93 -11.92 -7.70
C ILE A 102 1.01 -11.86 -9.21
N GLY A 103 2.22 -11.93 -9.75
CA GLY A 103 2.38 -12.01 -11.18
C GLY A 103 2.44 -10.70 -11.93
N ILE A 104 2.52 -9.58 -11.24
CA ILE A 104 2.67 -8.30 -11.90
C ILE A 104 4.13 -7.91 -11.89
N ASP A 105 4.71 -7.77 -13.06
CA ASP A 105 6.09 -7.36 -13.19
C ASP A 105 6.22 -6.50 -14.42
N THR A 106 5.31 -5.55 -14.57
CA THR A 106 5.27 -4.75 -15.77
C THR A 106 4.43 -3.52 -15.49
N GLN A 107 4.29 -2.70 -16.49
CA GLN A 107 3.31 -1.63 -16.44
C GLN A 107 1.93 -2.22 -16.62
N ILE A 108 0.94 -1.55 -16.10
CA ILE A 108 -0.43 -1.96 -16.36
C ILE A 108 -1.06 -0.96 -17.31
N GLY A 109 -2.05 -1.42 -18.03
CA GLY A 109 -2.70 -0.59 -19.04
C GLY A 109 -4.05 -0.07 -18.66
N SER A 110 -4.72 -0.70 -17.69
CA SER A 110 -6.03 -0.24 -17.27
C SER A 110 -6.35 -0.81 -15.89
N ALA A 111 -7.27 -0.16 -15.20
CA ALA A 111 -7.70 -0.60 -13.89
C ALA A 111 -9.11 -0.08 -13.64
N ARG A 112 -9.89 -0.85 -12.91
CA ARG A 112 -11.23 -0.41 -12.53
C ARG A 112 -11.67 -1.15 -11.28
N PRO A 113 -12.60 -0.59 -10.52
CA PRO A 113 -13.16 -1.36 -9.42
C PRO A 113 -13.78 -2.63 -9.97
N ALA A 114 -13.47 -3.74 -9.32
CA ALA A 114 -14.00 -5.01 -9.76
C ALA A 114 -15.44 -5.13 -9.28
N PRO A 115 -16.29 -5.74 -10.09
CA PRO A 115 -17.63 -6.00 -9.61
C PRO A 115 -17.60 -6.97 -8.45
N GLU A 116 -18.54 -6.83 -7.55
CA GLU A 116 -18.61 -7.75 -6.45
C GLU A 116 -18.87 -9.14 -6.96
N PRO A 117 -18.34 -10.14 -6.28
CA PRO A 117 -18.61 -11.49 -6.71
C PRO A 117 -20.11 -11.72 -6.68
N ALA A 118 -20.59 -12.36 -7.70
CA ALA A 118 -22.00 -12.66 -7.75
C ALA A 118 -22.37 -13.46 -6.53
N ALA A 119 -23.47 -13.12 -5.91
CA ALA A 119 -23.96 -13.90 -4.80
C ALA A 119 -24.22 -15.29 -5.31
N PRO A 120 -23.94 -16.29 -4.50
CA PRO A 120 -24.21 -17.62 -4.96
C PRO A 120 -25.68 -17.73 -5.28
N THR A 121 -25.96 -18.19 -6.44
CA THR A 121 -27.32 -18.34 -6.87
C THR A 121 -27.90 -19.40 -6.05
N PRO A 122 -29.00 -19.15 -5.42
CA PRO A 122 -29.65 -20.23 -4.73
C PRO A 122 -30.03 -21.23 -5.76
N SER A 123 -29.53 -22.36 -5.59
CA SER A 123 -29.81 -23.33 -6.57
C SER A 123 -31.21 -23.70 -6.33
N GLY A 124 -31.85 -23.59 -7.17
CA GLY A 124 -33.13 -23.91 -7.03
C GLY A 124 -33.95 -24.42 -7.24
#